data_22c6cf342d375f6757d416517f4938cd
#
_entry.id   22c6cf342d375f6757d416517f4938cd
#
_cell.length_a   1.000
_cell.length_b   1.000
_cell.length_c   1.000
_cell.angle_alpha   90.00
_cell.angle_beta   90.00
_cell.angle_gamma   90.00
#
_symmetry.space_group_name_H-M   'P 1'
#
loop_
_entity.id
_entity.type
_entity.pdbx_description
1 polymer ?
#
loop_
_entity_poly.entity_id
_entity_poly.type
_entity_poly.pdbx_seq_one_letter_code
_entity_poly.pdbx_strand_id
1 'polypeptide(L)'
;MDDAPTTKPLTLERALGRVFAELRESRGLKQVDVSVATGYVERTVGMVERGEKSPTLRTMENFAAFYGVPLETIIVKAKQLRQASMTPKGQHA
;
A
#
# COMPACT_ATOMS: atom_id res chain seq x y z
N MET A 1 -14.67 6.20 -24.20
CA MET A 1 -14.51 6.04 -23.72
C MET A 1 -14.27 6.02 -23.01
N ASP A 2 -14.09 6.21 -22.76
CA ASP A 2 -13.90 6.11 -22.06
C ASP A 2 -13.55 6.20 -21.31
N ASP A 3 -13.59 6.34 -21.32
CA ASP A 3 -13.33 6.41 -20.58
C ASP A 3 -13.12 6.43 -19.65
N ALA A 4 -13.18 6.37 -19.50
CA ALA A 4 -13.15 6.59 -18.54
C ALA A 4 -12.74 6.22 -17.73
N PRO A 5 -12.66 5.97 -17.55
CA PRO A 5 -12.15 5.55 -16.69
C PRO A 5 -11.57 5.52 -15.74
N THR A 6 -11.27 5.26 -15.94
CA THR A 6 -10.61 5.81 -15.06
C THR A 6 -10.99 5.87 -13.66
N THR A 7 -12.03 5.60 -13.35
CA THR A 7 -12.47 5.73 -12.00
C THR A 7 -12.60 4.41 -11.32
N LYS A 8 -11.77 3.48 -11.66
CA LYS A 8 -11.78 2.24 -10.95
C LYS A 8 -11.37 2.45 -9.50
N PRO A 9 -12.08 1.84 -8.57
CA PRO A 9 -11.66 1.91 -7.17
C PRO A 9 -10.30 1.25 -7.00
N LEU A 10 -9.58 1.65 -5.98
CA LEU A 10 -8.34 0.99 -5.65
C LEU A 10 -8.62 -0.45 -5.25
N THR A 11 -7.79 -1.37 -5.72
CA THR A 11 -7.83 -2.72 -5.19
C THR A 11 -7.25 -2.69 -3.78
N LEU A 12 -7.54 -3.72 -3.00
CA LEU A 12 -6.95 -3.80 -1.66
C LEU A 12 -5.43 -3.87 -1.75
N GLU A 13 -4.92 -4.58 -2.75
CA GLU A 13 -3.47 -4.68 -2.95
C GLU A 13 -2.84 -3.32 -3.21
N ARG A 14 -3.49 -2.50 -4.03
CA ARG A 14 -2.95 -1.18 -4.33
C ARG A 14 -3.07 -0.25 -3.14
N ALA A 15 -4.18 -0.34 -2.41
CA ALA A 15 -4.35 0.46 -1.20
C ALA A 15 -3.32 0.09 -0.15
N LEU A 16 -3.09 -1.21 0.03
CA LEU A 16 -2.09 -1.70 0.95
C LEU A 16 -0.70 -1.20 0.57
N GLY A 17 -0.37 -1.31 -0.72
CA GLY A 17 0.92 -0.84 -1.21
C GLY A 17 1.10 0.65 -0.96
N ARG A 18 0.03 1.42 -1.12
CA ARG A 18 0.12 2.86 -0.86
C ARG A 18 0.41 3.16 0.60
N VAL A 19 -0.19 2.39 1.51
CA VAL A 19 0.11 2.58 2.93
C VAL A 19 1.58 2.30 3.20
N PHE A 20 2.12 1.22 2.66
CA PHE A 20 3.53 0.91 2.84
C PHE A 20 4.43 2.00 2.24
N ALA A 21 4.08 2.50 1.06
CA ALA A 21 4.87 3.57 0.43
C ALA A 21 4.83 4.84 1.28
N GLU A 22 3.70 5.18 1.84
CA GLU A 22 3.58 6.36 2.69
C GLU A 22 4.40 6.21 3.97
N LEU A 23 4.39 5.02 4.56
CA LEU A 23 5.22 4.78 5.74
C LEU A 23 6.70 4.96 5.42
N ARG A 24 7.11 4.43 4.27
CA ARG A 24 8.50 4.57 3.84
C ARG A 24 8.85 6.03 3.61
N GLU A 25 8.02 6.73 2.85
CA GLU A 25 8.29 8.12 2.49
C GLU A 25 8.27 9.04 3.69
N SER A 26 7.38 8.76 4.65
CA SER A 26 7.31 9.59 5.85
C SER A 26 8.57 9.47 6.71
N ARG A 27 9.36 8.44 6.49
CA ARG A 27 10.61 8.25 7.20
C ARG A 27 11.82 8.66 6.38
N GLY A 28 11.57 9.24 5.20
CA GLY A 28 12.66 9.70 4.33
C GLY A 28 13.47 8.57 3.71
N LEU A 29 12.88 7.38 3.61
CA LEU A 29 13.59 6.21 3.11
C LEU A 29 13.31 6.00 1.63
N LYS A 30 14.29 5.44 0.93
CA LYS A 30 14.12 4.99 -0.44
C LYS A 30 13.79 3.50 -0.43
N GLN A 31 13.30 3.00 -1.56
CA GLN A 31 13.00 1.58 -1.64
C GLN A 31 14.25 0.72 -1.39
N VAL A 32 15.40 1.17 -1.86
CA VAL A 32 16.64 0.42 -1.63
C VAL A 32 16.96 0.34 -0.14
N ASP A 33 16.64 1.38 0.63
CA ASP A 33 16.89 1.36 2.06
C ASP A 33 16.06 0.27 2.73
N VAL A 34 14.80 0.14 2.32
CA VAL A 34 13.93 -0.89 2.86
C VAL A 34 14.43 -2.26 2.44
N SER A 35 14.88 -2.39 1.21
CA SER A 35 15.45 -3.64 0.71
C SER A 35 16.60 -4.10 1.58
N VAL A 36 17.55 -3.19 1.84
CA VAL A 36 18.72 -3.54 2.64
C VAL A 36 18.32 -3.94 4.05
N ALA A 37 17.40 -3.19 4.65
CA ALA A 37 17.02 -3.42 6.04
C ALA A 37 16.21 -4.70 6.23
N THR A 38 15.36 -5.03 5.27
CA THR A 38 14.44 -6.16 5.43
C THR A 38 14.93 -7.43 4.78
N GLY A 39 15.88 -7.34 3.87
CA GLY A 39 16.34 -8.51 3.12
C GLY A 39 15.51 -8.83 1.89
N TYR A 40 14.44 -8.11 1.64
CA TYR A 40 13.69 -8.29 0.40
C TYR A 40 14.37 -7.52 -0.72
N VAL A 41 14.38 -8.09 -1.93
CA VAL A 41 15.00 -7.38 -3.04
C VAL A 41 14.21 -6.12 -3.36
N GLU A 42 14.90 -5.13 -3.87
CA GLU A 42 14.28 -3.84 -4.13
C GLU A 42 13.08 -3.95 -5.06
N ARG A 43 13.18 -4.82 -6.06
CA ARG A 43 12.06 -5.03 -6.98
C ARG A 43 10.81 -5.49 -6.25
N THR A 44 10.95 -6.38 -5.26
CA THR A 44 9.83 -6.84 -4.48
C THR A 44 9.20 -5.70 -3.69
N VAL A 45 10.01 -4.85 -3.10
CA VAL A 45 9.50 -3.69 -2.37
C VAL A 45 8.66 -2.82 -3.31
N GLY A 46 9.18 -2.53 -4.49
CA GLY A 46 8.46 -1.71 -5.46
C GLY A 46 7.17 -2.36 -5.94
N MET A 47 7.19 -3.66 -6.19
CA MET A 47 5.99 -4.35 -6.67
C MET A 47 4.89 -4.34 -5.62
N VAL A 48 5.24 -4.52 -4.35
CA VAL A 48 4.27 -4.46 -3.27
C VAL A 48 3.68 -3.06 -3.18
N GLU A 49 4.53 -2.04 -3.23
CA GLU A 49 4.05 -0.66 -3.10
C GLU A 49 3.15 -0.24 -4.26
N ARG A 50 3.38 -0.77 -5.44
CA ARG A 50 2.52 -0.46 -6.59
C ARG A 50 1.30 -1.34 -6.69
N GLY A 51 1.18 -2.32 -5.79
CA GLY A 51 0.04 -3.24 -5.83
C GLY A 51 0.07 -4.19 -7.00
N GLU A 52 1.25 -4.40 -7.59
CA GLU A 52 1.41 -5.31 -8.71
C GLU A 52 1.48 -6.76 -8.27
N LYS A 53 1.77 -6.97 -7.02
CA LYS A 53 1.86 -8.31 -6.48
C LYS A 53 1.23 -8.30 -5.10
N SER A 54 0.42 -9.32 -4.84
CA SER A 54 -0.17 -9.47 -3.52
C SER A 54 0.88 -10.07 -2.60
N PRO A 55 1.31 -9.36 -1.57
CA PRO A 55 2.31 -9.91 -0.67
C PRO A 55 1.71 -11.02 0.18
N THR A 56 2.56 -11.96 0.58
CA THR A 56 2.12 -12.97 1.53
C THR A 56 1.91 -12.31 2.89
N LEU A 57 1.16 -12.99 3.74
CA LEU A 57 0.96 -12.49 5.10
C LEU A 57 2.30 -12.29 5.81
N ARG A 58 3.24 -13.23 5.61
CA ARG A 58 4.56 -13.11 6.22
C ARG A 58 5.29 -11.85 5.74
N THR A 59 5.22 -11.57 4.44
CA THR A 59 5.86 -10.36 3.91
C THR A 59 5.24 -9.12 4.51
N MET A 60 3.92 -9.11 4.62
CA MET A 60 3.24 -7.97 5.22
C MET A 60 3.64 -7.77 6.67
N GLU A 61 3.74 -8.86 7.43
CA GLU A 61 4.19 -8.77 8.81
C GLU A 61 5.61 -8.25 8.92
N ASN A 62 6.48 -8.70 8.03
CA ASN A 62 7.88 -8.25 8.08
C ASN A 62 7.99 -6.77 7.77
N PHE A 63 7.24 -6.29 6.79
CA PHE A 63 7.23 -4.85 6.48
C PHE A 63 6.64 -4.06 7.64
N ALA A 64 5.51 -4.53 8.20
CA ALA A 64 4.89 -3.84 9.33
C ALA A 64 5.84 -3.75 10.51
N ALA A 65 6.54 -4.85 10.80
CA ALA A 65 7.50 -4.88 11.89
C ALA A 65 8.64 -3.90 11.64
N PHE A 66 9.11 -3.84 10.41
CA PHE A 66 10.18 -2.89 10.06
C PHE A 66 9.75 -1.45 10.33
N TYR A 67 8.52 -1.10 9.97
CA TYR A 67 8.01 0.25 10.17
C TYR A 67 7.51 0.48 11.60
N GLY A 68 7.42 -0.57 12.41
CA GLY A 68 6.96 -0.44 13.78
C GLY A 68 5.47 -0.14 13.90
N VAL A 69 4.68 -0.56 12.92
CA VAL A 69 3.24 -0.33 12.92
C VAL A 69 2.54 -1.69 12.92
N PRO A 70 1.54 -1.90 13.78
CA PRO A 70 0.83 -3.17 13.77
C PRO A 70 0.20 -3.46 12.42
N LEU A 71 0.28 -4.71 11.98
CA LEU A 71 -0.27 -5.07 10.68
C LEU A 71 -1.76 -4.75 10.59
N GLU A 72 -2.51 -4.99 11.66
CA GLU A 72 -3.93 -4.69 11.63
C GLU A 72 -4.20 -3.22 11.40
N THR A 73 -3.34 -2.33 11.90
CA THR A 73 -3.48 -0.90 11.64
C THR A 73 -3.26 -0.60 10.17
N ILE A 74 -2.27 -1.24 9.56
CA ILE A 74 -2.00 -1.06 8.15
C ILE A 74 -3.18 -1.54 7.30
N ILE A 75 -3.76 -2.69 7.67
CA ILE A 75 -4.92 -3.22 6.97
C ILE A 75 -6.11 -2.28 7.07
N VAL A 76 -6.36 -1.74 8.26
CA VAL A 76 -7.46 -0.79 8.44
C VAL A 76 -7.26 0.44 7.57
N LYS A 77 -6.05 0.98 7.55
CA LYS A 77 -5.77 2.16 6.73
C LYS A 77 -5.96 1.85 5.25
N ALA A 78 -5.52 0.67 4.81
CA ALA A 78 -5.68 0.29 3.42
C ALA A 78 -7.15 0.18 3.05
N LYS A 79 -7.96 -0.40 3.93
CA LYS A 79 -9.39 -0.52 3.68
C LYS A 79 -10.06 0.85 3.66
N GLN A 80 -9.62 1.76 4.51
CA GLN A 80 -10.15 3.12 4.50
C GLN A 80 -9.82 3.84 3.20
N LEU A 81 -8.60 3.68 2.70
CA LEU A 81 -8.22 4.25 1.42
C LEU A 81 -9.06 3.68 0.29
N ARG A 82 -9.26 2.36 0.30
CA ARG A 82 -10.07 1.73 -0.72
C ARG A 82 -11.50 2.24 -0.66
N GLN A 83 -12.04 2.35 0.55
CA GLN A 83 -13.40 2.83 0.74
C GLN A 83 -13.54 4.26 0.22
N ALA A 84 -12.59 5.11 0.52
CA ALA A 84 -12.63 6.49 0.05
C ALA A 84 -12.61 6.57 -1.47
N SER A 85 -11.86 5.67 -2.12
CA SER A 85 -11.78 5.69 -3.57
C SER A 85 -13.06 5.15 -4.21
N MET A 86 -13.85 4.40 -3.44
CA MET A 86 -15.10 3.84 -3.96
C MET A 86 -16.28 4.76 -3.78
N THR A 87 -16.16 5.76 -2.93
CA THR A 87 -17.25 6.67 -2.65
C THR A 87 -17.16 7.86 -3.56
N PRO A 88 -18.10 8.04 -4.45
CA PRO A 88 -18.07 9.21 -5.36
C PRO A 88 -18.17 10.47 -4.54
N LYS A 89 -17.47 11.48 -5.02
CA LYS A 89 -17.51 12.76 -4.40
C LYS A 89 -18.90 13.32 -4.48
N GLY A 90 -19.37 13.89 -3.44
CA GLY A 90 -20.68 14.50 -3.45
C GLY A 90 -21.82 13.53 -3.28
N GLN A 91 -21.55 12.29 -3.06
CA GLN A 91 -22.60 11.35 -2.96
C GLN A 91 -23.15 11.24 -1.59
N HIS A 92 -22.53 11.73 -0.64
CA HIS A 92 -23.06 11.69 0.66
C HIS A 92 -24.02 12.78 0.83
N ALA A 93 -24.73 13.01 0.11
CA ALA A 93 -25.64 14.13 0.28
C ALA A 93 -26.40 14.11 1.55
#